data_5503ebbd33c5664674757a9f287279e5
#
_entry.id   5503ebbd33c5664674757a9f287279e5
#
_cell.length_a   1.000
_cell.length_b   1.000
_cell.length_c   1.000
_cell.angle_alpha   90.00
_cell.angle_beta   90.00
_cell.angle_gamma   90.00
#
_symmetry.space_group_name_H-M   'P 1'
#
loop_
_entity.id
_entity.type
_entity.pdbx_description
1 polymer ?
#
loop_
_entity_poly.entity_id
_entity_poly.type
_entity_poly.pdbx_seq_one_letter_code
_entity_poly.pdbx_strand_id
1 'polypeptide(L)'
;MDKISLVIPHLPLDDHKKELLEKLLISMEGQYDELILMTDKTDCLAKEINKGMAKAKGDYIMVSNDDLTLFKGTLKDLCDPKYVTVPKVVGGFDKLFHGHFWCMPRKIYEDVGSIWEGYDGFYYDDSDYWMSIEAKGYEISKREEIVVMHPNPATTLSQLHKEGRQQTNEDLFIERWGREALRRIQ
;
A
#
# COMPACT_ATOMS: atom_id res chain seq x y z
N MET A 1 -0.81 14.98 -19.96
CA MET A 1 -1.41 13.79 -19.32
C MET A 1 -0.71 13.63 -17.99
N ASP A 2 -1.48 13.37 -16.95
CA ASP A 2 -0.92 13.13 -15.62
C ASP A 2 -0.10 11.83 -15.63
N LYS A 3 1.08 11.89 -15.08
CA LYS A 3 2.03 10.76 -15.03
C LYS A 3 1.81 9.92 -13.79
N ILE A 4 1.91 8.61 -13.94
CA ILE A 4 1.75 7.62 -12.88
C ILE A 4 3.09 6.97 -12.56
N SER A 5 3.54 7.06 -11.31
CA SER A 5 4.63 6.25 -10.77
C SER A 5 4.05 5.07 -9.98
N LEU A 6 4.34 3.86 -10.40
CA LEU A 6 3.95 2.63 -9.71
C LEU A 6 5.13 2.15 -8.85
N VAL A 7 4.94 2.14 -7.54
CA VAL A 7 5.90 1.69 -6.53
C VAL A 7 5.50 0.31 -6.04
N ILE A 8 6.40 -0.65 -6.14
CA ILE A 8 6.17 -2.03 -5.71
C ILE A 8 7.32 -2.47 -4.81
N PRO A 9 7.09 -2.65 -3.51
CA PRO A 9 8.02 -3.38 -2.66
C PRO A 9 7.97 -4.87 -3.03
N HIS A 10 9.13 -5.45 -3.38
CA HIS A 10 9.22 -6.84 -3.79
C HIS A 10 10.42 -7.52 -3.15
N LEU A 11 10.16 -8.50 -2.32
CA LEU A 11 11.18 -9.36 -1.76
C LEU A 11 11.20 -10.69 -2.54
N PRO A 12 12.20 -10.91 -3.41
CA PRO A 12 12.26 -12.10 -4.27
C PRO A 12 12.70 -13.32 -3.46
N LEU A 13 11.80 -13.87 -2.64
CA LEU A 13 12.08 -15.00 -1.76
C LEU A 13 12.22 -16.32 -2.53
N ASP A 14 11.39 -16.52 -3.56
CA ASP A 14 11.31 -17.74 -4.36
C ASP A 14 10.72 -17.46 -5.75
N ASP A 15 10.64 -18.50 -6.58
CA ASP A 15 10.13 -18.40 -7.93
C ASP A 15 8.61 -18.11 -7.96
N HIS A 16 7.86 -18.55 -6.94
CA HIS A 16 6.43 -18.24 -6.83
C HIS A 16 6.19 -16.74 -6.66
N LYS A 17 6.98 -16.06 -5.83
CA LYS A 17 6.90 -14.60 -5.66
C LYS A 17 7.23 -13.86 -6.95
N LYS A 18 8.20 -14.35 -7.73
CA LYS A 18 8.49 -13.78 -9.05
C LYS A 18 7.34 -13.93 -10.03
N GLU A 19 6.69 -15.11 -10.07
CA GLU A 19 5.50 -15.33 -10.89
C GLU A 19 4.33 -14.42 -10.52
N LEU A 20 4.13 -14.15 -9.23
CA LEU A 20 3.08 -13.22 -8.76
C LEU A 20 3.36 -11.80 -9.23
N LEU A 21 4.60 -11.31 -9.07
CA LEU A 21 5.01 -10.00 -9.57
C LEU A 21 4.84 -9.92 -11.10
N GLU A 22 5.21 -10.94 -11.85
CA GLU A 22 5.06 -10.97 -13.31
C GLU A 22 3.58 -10.85 -13.71
N LYS A 23 2.69 -11.59 -13.05
CA LYS A 23 1.22 -11.49 -13.27
C LYS A 23 0.69 -10.09 -12.97
N LEU A 24 1.14 -9.48 -11.88
CA LEU A 24 0.80 -8.12 -11.54
C LEU A 24 1.21 -7.16 -12.67
N LEU A 25 2.48 -7.19 -13.08
CA LEU A 25 3.03 -6.30 -14.11
C LEU A 25 2.32 -6.48 -15.46
N ILE A 26 2.04 -7.71 -15.87
CA ILE A 26 1.25 -7.99 -17.08
C ILE A 26 -0.15 -7.38 -16.99
N SER A 27 -0.82 -7.49 -15.84
CA SER A 27 -2.17 -6.94 -15.67
C SER A 27 -2.24 -5.41 -15.71
N MET A 28 -1.13 -4.73 -15.49
CA MET A 28 -1.00 -3.27 -15.48
C MET A 28 -0.14 -2.73 -16.63
N GLU A 29 0.22 -3.58 -17.60
CA GLU A 29 1.11 -3.19 -18.70
C GLU A 29 0.56 -1.99 -19.49
N GLY A 30 1.43 -1.01 -19.75
CA GLY A 30 1.09 0.21 -20.49
C GLY A 30 0.20 1.20 -19.73
N GLN A 31 -0.04 0.99 -18.43
CA GLN A 31 -0.92 1.85 -17.64
C GLN A 31 -0.17 2.77 -16.67
N TYR A 32 1.14 2.71 -16.58
CA TYR A 32 2.00 3.57 -15.76
C TYR A 32 3.16 4.14 -16.61
N ASP A 33 3.67 5.29 -16.19
CA ASP A 33 4.80 5.97 -16.87
C ASP A 33 6.15 5.60 -16.25
N GLU A 34 6.15 5.22 -14.98
CA GLU A 34 7.35 4.87 -14.22
C GLU A 34 7.08 3.68 -13.30
N LEU A 35 7.94 2.66 -13.38
CA LEU A 35 7.96 1.54 -12.44
C LEU A 35 9.14 1.68 -11.47
N ILE A 36 8.86 1.64 -10.18
CA ILE A 36 9.85 1.67 -9.10
C ILE A 36 9.73 0.37 -8.31
N LEU A 37 10.56 -0.58 -8.65
CA LEU A 37 10.64 -1.86 -7.96
C LEU A 37 11.67 -1.76 -6.83
N MET A 38 11.22 -1.96 -5.59
CA MET A 38 12.07 -1.94 -4.40
C MET A 38 12.38 -3.36 -3.97
N THR A 39 13.66 -3.74 -4.03
CA THR A 39 14.12 -5.14 -3.82
C THR A 39 15.10 -5.28 -2.66
N ASP A 40 15.30 -4.23 -1.88
CA ASP A 40 16.21 -4.27 -0.74
C ASP A 40 15.63 -5.20 0.35
N LYS A 41 16.50 -6.00 0.95
CA LYS A 41 16.11 -6.76 2.12
C LYS A 41 15.92 -5.81 3.29
N THR A 42 14.72 -5.74 3.79
CA THR A 42 14.37 -4.92 4.96
C THR A 42 13.53 -5.71 5.95
N ASP A 43 13.62 -5.33 7.19
CA ASP A 43 12.76 -5.79 8.28
C ASP A 43 11.51 -4.90 8.48
N CYS A 44 11.37 -3.84 7.68
CA CYS A 44 10.30 -2.86 7.79
C CYS A 44 9.79 -2.48 6.39
N LEU A 45 8.54 -2.87 6.08
CA LEU A 45 7.91 -2.59 4.79
C LEU A 45 7.75 -1.08 4.53
N ALA A 46 7.42 -0.32 5.56
CA ALA A 46 7.27 1.14 5.45
C ALA A 46 8.54 1.81 4.91
N LYS A 47 9.74 1.35 5.30
CA LYS A 47 11.02 1.88 4.79
C LYS A 47 11.16 1.70 3.29
N GLU A 48 10.78 0.53 2.76
CA GLU A 48 10.87 0.26 1.33
C GLU A 48 9.86 1.07 0.54
N ILE A 49 8.63 1.14 1.02
CA ILE A 49 7.59 1.99 0.41
C ILE A 49 8.04 3.45 0.39
N ASN A 50 8.54 3.98 1.51
CA ASN A 50 9.02 5.36 1.62
C ASN A 50 10.15 5.67 0.63
N LYS A 51 11.14 4.78 0.52
CA LYS A 51 12.22 4.92 -0.47
C LYS A 51 11.67 4.95 -1.90
N GLY A 52 10.68 4.12 -2.19
CA GLY A 52 10.02 4.07 -3.49
C GLY A 52 9.24 5.35 -3.78
N MET A 53 8.41 5.80 -2.84
CA MET A 53 7.64 7.04 -2.98
C MET A 53 8.54 8.27 -3.16
N ALA A 54 9.66 8.33 -2.44
CA ALA A 54 10.64 9.41 -2.56
C ALA A 54 11.33 9.47 -3.94
N LYS A 55 11.47 8.33 -4.63
CA LYS A 55 12.01 8.24 -6.00
C LYS A 55 10.99 8.59 -7.07
N ALA A 56 9.70 8.43 -6.79
CA ALA A 56 8.63 8.64 -7.73
C ALA A 56 8.61 10.06 -8.29
N LYS A 57 8.35 10.22 -9.60
CA LYS A 57 8.33 11.51 -10.33
C LYS A 57 6.98 11.82 -10.96
N GLY A 58 6.06 10.87 -10.97
CA GLY A 58 4.72 11.03 -11.51
C GLY A 58 3.87 12.03 -10.72
N ASP A 59 2.82 12.53 -11.32
CA ASP A 59 1.82 13.39 -10.68
C ASP A 59 0.98 12.60 -9.66
N TYR A 60 0.86 11.30 -9.90
CA TYR A 60 0.25 10.33 -9.00
C TYR A 60 1.27 9.27 -8.60
N ILE A 61 1.26 8.92 -7.31
CA ILE A 61 2.05 7.85 -6.73
C ILE A 61 1.11 6.71 -6.39
N MET A 62 1.33 5.56 -6.99
CA MET A 62 0.62 4.33 -6.69
C MET A 62 1.54 3.37 -5.96
N VAL A 63 1.06 2.79 -4.88
CA VAL A 63 1.77 1.73 -4.16
C VAL A 63 0.96 0.46 -4.29
N SER A 64 1.60 -0.63 -4.64
CA SER A 64 0.97 -1.95 -4.81
C SER A 64 1.82 -3.02 -4.15
N ASN A 65 1.17 -3.98 -3.49
CA ASN A 65 1.83 -5.24 -3.16
C ASN A 65 2.21 -6.00 -4.44
N ASP A 66 3.19 -6.87 -4.33
CA ASP A 66 3.75 -7.65 -5.45
C ASP A 66 2.93 -8.91 -5.83
N ASP A 67 1.83 -9.18 -5.11
CA ASP A 67 1.01 -10.39 -5.25
C ASP A 67 -0.46 -10.08 -5.63
N LEU A 68 -0.70 -8.90 -6.19
CA LEU A 68 -2.01 -8.49 -6.69
C LEU A 68 -2.13 -8.74 -8.20
N THR A 69 -3.37 -8.71 -8.69
CA THR A 69 -3.67 -8.68 -10.13
C THR A 69 -4.79 -7.69 -10.36
N LEU A 70 -4.61 -6.73 -11.27
CA LEU A 70 -5.69 -5.84 -11.70
C LEU A 70 -6.67 -6.65 -12.57
N PHE A 71 -7.87 -6.86 -12.05
CA PHE A 71 -8.91 -7.67 -12.70
C PHE A 71 -9.89 -6.82 -13.52
N LYS A 72 -10.20 -5.60 -13.04
CA LYS A 72 -11.18 -4.71 -13.68
C LYS A 72 -10.83 -3.26 -13.47
N GLY A 73 -11.08 -2.42 -14.46
CA GLY A 73 -10.76 -0.98 -14.44
C GLY A 73 -9.36 -0.69 -14.93
N THR A 74 -8.93 0.55 -14.78
CA THR A 74 -7.57 0.99 -15.16
C THR A 74 -6.91 1.75 -14.02
N LEU A 75 -5.56 1.84 -14.03
CA LEU A 75 -4.83 2.64 -13.04
C LEU A 75 -5.23 4.13 -13.12
N LYS A 76 -5.54 4.61 -14.32
CA LYS A 76 -5.98 5.99 -14.53
C LYS A 76 -7.30 6.31 -13.81
N ASP A 77 -8.19 5.34 -13.67
CA ASP A 77 -9.47 5.51 -12.97
C ASP A 77 -9.28 5.68 -11.44
N LEU A 78 -8.11 5.31 -10.91
CA LEU A 78 -7.71 5.60 -9.53
C LEU A 78 -7.13 7.02 -9.35
N CYS A 79 -6.76 7.71 -10.41
CA CYS A 79 -6.18 9.05 -10.32
C CYS A 79 -7.27 10.08 -10.02
N ASP A 80 -7.26 10.64 -8.81
CA ASP A 80 -8.18 11.70 -8.40
C ASP A 80 -7.37 12.83 -7.73
N PRO A 81 -7.52 14.11 -8.17
CA PRO A 81 -6.69 15.20 -7.64
C PRO A 81 -7.05 15.64 -6.22
N LYS A 82 -8.14 15.11 -5.64
CA LYS A 82 -8.64 15.49 -4.32
C LYS A 82 -8.50 14.41 -3.26
N TYR A 83 -8.52 13.15 -3.67
CA TYR A 83 -8.61 12.01 -2.76
C TYR A 83 -7.40 11.09 -2.86
N VAL A 84 -7.08 10.45 -1.77
CA VAL A 84 -6.35 9.18 -1.82
C VAL A 84 -7.36 8.12 -2.21
N THR A 85 -7.08 7.34 -3.24
CA THR A 85 -8.02 6.35 -3.75
C THR A 85 -7.51 4.93 -3.54
N VAL A 86 -8.43 4.01 -3.31
CA VAL A 86 -8.16 2.59 -3.17
C VAL A 86 -9.12 1.79 -4.04
N PRO A 87 -8.69 0.71 -4.69
CA PRO A 87 -9.58 -0.19 -5.41
C PRO A 87 -10.35 -1.09 -4.45
N LYS A 88 -11.36 -1.78 -4.97
CA LYS A 88 -11.95 -2.95 -4.32
C LYS A 88 -10.98 -4.11 -4.36
N VAL A 89 -10.75 -4.76 -3.21
CA VAL A 89 -9.92 -5.96 -3.11
C VAL A 89 -10.81 -7.21 -3.01
N VAL A 90 -10.55 -8.21 -3.83
CA VAL A 90 -11.19 -9.53 -3.78
C VAL A 90 -10.16 -10.56 -3.37
N GLY A 91 -10.50 -11.41 -2.41
CA GLY A 91 -9.60 -12.44 -1.86
C GLY A 91 -8.77 -11.98 -0.66
N GLY A 92 -8.86 -10.72 -0.26
CA GLY A 92 -8.19 -10.15 0.90
C GLY A 92 -9.15 -9.44 1.86
N PHE A 93 -8.58 -8.68 2.79
CA PHE A 93 -9.36 -7.79 3.64
C PHE A 93 -9.86 -6.59 2.82
N ASP A 94 -11.17 -6.44 2.71
CA ASP A 94 -11.79 -5.35 1.96
C ASP A 94 -12.18 -4.20 2.91
N LYS A 95 -11.21 -3.63 3.60
CA LYS A 95 -11.37 -2.42 4.44
C LYS A 95 -11.29 -1.16 3.59
N LEU A 96 -11.63 -0.01 4.17
CA LEU A 96 -11.55 1.28 3.48
C LEU A 96 -10.10 1.58 3.06
N PHE A 97 -9.13 1.42 3.94
CA PHE A 97 -7.71 1.49 3.60
C PHE A 97 -7.02 0.23 4.13
N HIS A 98 -6.42 -0.47 3.23
CA HIS A 98 -5.56 -1.61 3.49
C HIS A 98 -4.31 -1.39 2.64
N GLY A 99 -3.15 -1.52 3.17
CA GLY A 99 -1.88 -1.21 2.51
C GLY A 99 -1.57 -1.98 1.22
N HIS A 100 -2.55 -2.74 0.67
CA HIS A 100 -2.32 -3.59 -0.48
C HIS A 100 -2.19 -2.83 -1.80
N PHE A 101 -3.07 -1.84 -2.03
CA PHE A 101 -3.03 -0.98 -3.21
C PHE A 101 -3.71 0.35 -2.95
N TRP A 102 -3.03 1.44 -3.22
CA TRP A 102 -3.58 2.78 -3.12
C TRP A 102 -2.88 3.75 -4.09
N CYS A 103 -3.60 4.80 -4.44
CA CYS A 103 -3.11 5.89 -5.30
C CYS A 103 -3.29 7.21 -4.58
N MET A 104 -2.27 8.06 -4.62
CA MET A 104 -2.39 9.43 -4.10
C MET A 104 -1.77 10.45 -5.05
N PRO A 105 -2.39 11.65 -5.17
CA PRO A 105 -1.74 12.78 -5.81
C PRO A 105 -0.41 13.12 -5.13
N ARG A 106 0.60 13.48 -5.90
CA ARG A 106 1.90 13.93 -5.37
C ARG A 106 1.75 15.04 -4.34
N LYS A 107 0.87 16.00 -4.59
CA LYS A 107 0.56 17.08 -3.65
C LYS A 107 0.14 16.58 -2.26
N ILE A 108 -0.66 15.52 -2.21
CA ILE A 108 -1.08 14.92 -0.94
C ILE A 108 0.11 14.25 -0.26
N TYR A 109 0.93 13.50 -1.01
CA TYR A 109 2.16 12.91 -0.48
C TYR A 109 3.12 13.95 0.11
N GLU A 110 3.32 15.06 -0.59
CA GLU A 110 4.21 16.14 -0.14
C GLU A 110 3.72 16.81 1.16
N ASP A 111 2.42 16.87 1.39
CA ASP A 111 1.84 17.43 2.61
C ASP A 111 1.74 16.42 3.76
N VAL A 112 1.34 15.18 3.48
CA VAL A 112 1.23 14.10 4.49
C VAL A 112 2.61 13.60 4.91
N GLY A 113 3.53 13.46 3.96
CA GLY A 113 4.87 12.93 4.19
C GLY A 113 4.93 11.40 4.11
N SER A 114 6.00 10.86 4.67
CA SER A 114 6.31 9.43 4.66
C SER A 114 5.47 8.64 5.66
N ILE A 115 5.32 7.35 5.41
CA ILE A 115 4.81 6.38 6.38
C ILE A 115 5.74 6.36 7.60
N TRP A 116 5.20 6.30 8.79
CA TRP A 116 6.01 6.20 10.00
C TRP A 116 6.74 4.84 10.08
N GLU A 117 8.05 4.87 10.30
CA GLU A 117 8.93 3.70 10.26
C GLU A 117 9.19 3.06 11.64
N GLY A 118 8.41 3.43 12.65
CA GLY A 118 8.62 2.97 14.02
C GLY A 118 8.01 1.61 14.35
N TYR A 119 7.22 1.02 13.44
CA TYR A 119 6.69 -0.32 13.60
C TYR A 119 7.74 -1.39 13.27
N ASP A 120 7.75 -2.47 14.03
CA ASP A 120 8.64 -3.60 13.78
C ASP A 120 8.01 -4.56 12.76
N GLY A 121 8.64 -4.70 11.62
CA GLY A 121 8.21 -5.60 10.56
C GLY A 121 7.04 -5.05 9.73
N PHE A 122 5.86 -5.63 9.93
CA PHE A 122 4.64 -5.40 9.19
C PHE A 122 3.48 -5.17 10.16
N TYR A 123 2.34 -4.73 9.66
CA TYR A 123 1.12 -4.40 10.39
C TYR A 123 1.16 -3.05 11.11
N TYR A 124 0.04 -2.39 11.06
CA TYR A 124 -0.26 -1.07 11.59
C TYR A 124 0.38 0.09 10.83
N ASP A 125 1.39 -0.12 10.00
CA ASP A 125 2.01 0.90 9.16
C ASP A 125 1.01 1.52 8.17
N ASP A 126 0.19 0.69 7.52
CA ASP A 126 -0.90 1.12 6.65
C ASP A 126 -2.01 1.87 7.40
N SER A 127 -2.40 1.34 8.55
CA SER A 127 -3.42 1.95 9.40
C SER A 127 -2.95 3.28 10.00
N ASP A 128 -1.68 3.38 10.38
CA ASP A 128 -1.05 4.63 10.83
C ASP A 128 -1.01 5.67 9.69
N TYR A 129 -0.67 5.23 8.50
CA TYR A 129 -0.65 6.13 7.34
C TYR A 129 -2.05 6.62 6.98
N TRP A 130 -3.07 5.77 7.09
CA TRP A 130 -4.46 6.20 6.99
C TRP A 130 -4.78 7.32 7.98
N MET A 131 -4.46 7.13 9.27
CA MET A 131 -4.68 8.16 10.29
C MET A 131 -3.90 9.45 9.97
N SER A 132 -2.69 9.34 9.44
CA SER A 132 -1.87 10.48 9.04
C SER A 132 -2.49 11.28 7.89
N ILE A 133 -3.06 10.60 6.90
CA ILE A 133 -3.78 11.20 5.77
C ILE A 133 -5.00 11.99 6.28
N GLU A 134 -5.82 11.38 7.14
CA GLU A 134 -7.02 12.01 7.70
C GLU A 134 -6.68 13.18 8.65
N ALA A 135 -5.61 13.05 9.44
CA ALA A 135 -5.14 14.12 10.33
C ALA A 135 -4.72 15.38 9.56
N LYS A 136 -4.34 15.24 8.29
CA LYS A 136 -4.07 16.36 7.37
C LYS A 136 -5.32 16.89 6.66
N GLY A 137 -6.50 16.32 6.94
CA GLY A 137 -7.77 16.73 6.36
C GLY A 137 -8.06 16.16 4.98
N TYR A 138 -7.30 15.15 4.54
CA TYR A 138 -7.56 14.45 3.29
C TYR A 138 -8.50 13.26 3.52
N GLU A 139 -9.25 12.91 2.48
CA GLU A 139 -10.19 11.80 2.50
C GLU A 139 -9.70 10.64 1.64
N ILE A 140 -10.08 9.43 2.04
CA ILE A 140 -9.85 8.22 1.26
C ILE A 140 -11.15 7.84 0.55
N SER A 141 -11.06 7.63 -0.76
CA SER A 141 -12.19 7.26 -1.60
C SER A 141 -11.99 5.87 -2.20
N LYS A 142 -12.88 4.96 -1.86
CA LYS A 142 -12.87 3.61 -2.43
C LYS A 142 -13.56 3.60 -3.80
N ARG A 143 -12.89 3.01 -4.78
CA ARG A 143 -13.35 2.86 -6.17
C ARG A 143 -13.85 1.43 -6.39
N GLU A 144 -15.12 1.19 -6.16
CA GLU A 144 -15.75 -0.15 -6.27
C GLU A 144 -15.75 -0.71 -7.70
N GLU A 145 -15.67 0.17 -8.69
CA GLU A 145 -15.60 -0.18 -10.11
C GLU A 145 -14.22 -0.71 -10.55
N ILE A 146 -13.17 -0.45 -9.75
CA ILE A 146 -11.81 -0.93 -9.99
C ILE A 146 -11.54 -2.08 -9.03
N VAL A 147 -11.22 -3.24 -9.59
CA VAL A 147 -11.09 -4.47 -8.82
C VAL A 147 -9.69 -5.04 -8.96
N VAL A 148 -9.04 -5.26 -7.83
CA VAL A 148 -7.82 -6.04 -7.74
C VAL A 148 -8.08 -7.36 -7.02
N MET A 149 -7.43 -8.41 -7.48
CA MET A 149 -7.49 -9.72 -6.84
C MET A 149 -6.22 -9.95 -6.03
N HIS A 150 -6.40 -10.39 -4.79
CA HIS A 150 -5.32 -10.80 -3.89
C HIS A 150 -5.42 -12.32 -3.68
N PRO A 151 -4.59 -13.12 -4.34
CA PRO A 151 -4.81 -14.56 -4.45
C PRO A 151 -4.69 -15.34 -3.14
N ASN A 152 -3.96 -14.80 -2.16
CA ASN A 152 -3.87 -15.40 -0.84
C ASN A 152 -3.27 -14.44 0.20
N PRO A 153 -4.09 -13.75 1.00
CA PRO A 153 -3.60 -12.80 2.01
C PRO A 153 -2.79 -13.43 3.15
N ALA A 154 -2.77 -14.76 3.24
CA ALA A 154 -2.05 -15.49 4.28
C ALA A 154 -0.65 -15.92 3.87
N THR A 155 -0.17 -15.55 2.68
CA THR A 155 1.08 -16.07 2.17
C THR A 155 2.30 -15.50 2.87
N THR A 156 3.11 -16.39 3.32
CA THR A 156 4.56 -16.31 3.59
C THR A 156 4.99 -15.35 4.71
N LEU A 157 4.42 -14.16 4.81
CA LEU A 157 4.85 -13.20 5.83
C LEU A 157 4.17 -13.44 7.18
N SER A 158 2.95 -14.00 7.21
CA SER A 158 2.32 -14.44 8.46
C SER A 158 3.12 -15.54 9.18
N GLN A 159 3.89 -16.32 8.43
CA GLN A 159 4.80 -17.33 9.00
C GLN A 159 6.09 -16.71 9.55
N LEU A 160 6.48 -15.52 9.11
CA LEU A 160 7.62 -14.78 9.64
C LEU A 160 7.26 -13.92 10.86
N HIS A 161 5.98 -13.73 11.13
CA HIS A 161 5.51 -12.99 12.30
C HIS A 161 5.50 -13.86 13.55
N LYS A 162 6.51 -13.70 14.38
CA LYS A 162 6.45 -14.17 15.75
C LYS A 162 5.35 -13.39 16.48
N GLU A 163 4.48 -14.13 17.17
CA GLU A 163 3.27 -13.65 17.88
C GLU A 163 3.46 -12.38 18.75
N GLY A 164 4.67 -12.08 19.21
CA GLY A 164 4.96 -10.89 20.03
C GLY A 164 5.01 -9.54 19.28
N ARG A 165 5.30 -9.51 17.98
CA ARG A 165 5.49 -8.25 17.23
C ARG A 165 4.18 -7.53 16.96
N GLN A 166 3.12 -8.26 16.64
CA GLN A 166 1.82 -7.66 16.37
C GLN A 166 1.26 -6.94 17.60
N GLN A 167 1.39 -7.52 18.79
CA GLN A 167 0.96 -6.87 20.03
C GLN A 167 1.76 -5.60 20.32
N THR A 168 3.07 -5.63 20.09
CA THR A 168 3.92 -4.43 20.26
C THR A 168 3.51 -3.32 19.31
N ASN A 169 3.22 -3.63 18.05
CA ASN A 169 2.78 -2.66 17.07
C ASN A 169 1.39 -2.10 17.38
N GLU A 170 0.46 -2.93 17.92
CA GLU A 170 -0.84 -2.47 18.39
C GLU A 170 -0.69 -1.46 19.53
N ASP A 171 0.17 -1.75 20.51
CA ASP A 171 0.41 -0.85 21.64
C ASP A 171 1.01 0.48 21.16
N LEU A 172 1.95 0.46 20.21
CA LEU A 172 2.50 1.66 19.58
C LEU A 172 1.43 2.45 18.81
N PHE A 173 0.55 1.76 18.08
CA PHE A 173 -0.56 2.41 17.38
C PHE A 173 -1.51 3.11 18.36
N ILE A 174 -1.86 2.45 19.47
CA ILE A 174 -2.69 3.02 20.53
C ILE A 174 -2.03 4.24 21.17
N GLU A 175 -0.72 4.19 21.43
CA GLU A 175 0.05 5.30 21.96
C GLU A 175 -0.01 6.53 21.06
N ARG A 176 0.10 6.32 19.73
CA ARG A 176 0.09 7.40 18.74
C ARG A 176 -1.30 7.98 18.47
N TRP A 177 -2.31 7.14 18.36
CA TRP A 177 -3.63 7.49 17.81
C TRP A 177 -4.80 7.28 18.80
N GLY A 178 -4.56 6.56 19.87
CA GLY A 178 -5.57 6.23 20.87
C GLY A 178 -6.41 5.00 20.53
N ARG A 179 -7.13 4.49 21.55
CA ARG A 179 -7.96 3.27 21.40
C ARG A 179 -9.17 3.46 20.49
N GLU A 180 -9.65 4.67 20.31
CA GLU A 180 -10.76 4.96 19.40
C GLU A 180 -10.34 4.76 17.94
N ALA A 181 -9.14 5.19 17.58
CA ALA A 181 -8.57 4.94 16.25
C ALA A 181 -8.41 3.43 15.98
N LEU A 182 -7.97 2.65 16.99
CA LEU A 182 -7.88 1.20 16.86
C LEU A 182 -9.24 0.55 16.52
N ARG A 183 -10.33 0.98 17.15
CA ARG A 183 -11.68 0.45 16.84
C ARG A 183 -12.13 0.76 15.42
N ARG A 184 -11.65 1.84 14.82
CA ARG A 184 -11.99 2.23 13.44
C ARG A 184 -11.29 1.37 12.38
N ILE A 185 -10.13 0.82 12.68
CA ILE A 185 -9.34 0.03 11.75
C ILE A 185 -9.56 -1.49 11.87
N GLN A 186 -10.16 -1.95 12.97
CA GLN A 186 -10.55 -3.36 13.18
C GLN A 186 -11.93 -3.64 12.56
#